data_873ea3fd9de3e9bee6d1aa5272fcaec7
#
_entry.id   873ea3fd9de3e9bee6d1aa5272fcaec7
#
_cell.length_a   1.000
_cell.length_b   1.000
_cell.length_c   1.000
_cell.angle_alpha   90.00
_cell.angle_beta   90.00
_cell.angle_gamma   90.00
#
_symmetry.space_group_name_H-M   'P 1'
#
loop_
_entity.id
_entity.type
_entity.pdbx_description
1 polymer ?
#
loop_
_entity_poly.entity_id
_entity_poly.type
_entity_poly.pdbx_seq_one_letter_code
_entity_poly.pdbx_strand_id
1 'polypeptide(L)'
;VVVAMRLELEKYCMSKFVPTASQDDLDNISFLLERLKDACEVASLPEVAENDLALHRYWVAQASPHLESTWIGLSVRMIMKYSRLDNYEQSITEHTRIVEAILNRDVEKAVYFLGENIL
;
A
#
# COMPACT_ATOMS: atom_id res chain seq x y z
N VAL A 1 12.65 -10.51 9.11
CA VAL A 1 12.30 -11.56 8.15
C VAL A 1 10.93 -11.29 7.53
N VAL A 2 9.91 -11.05 8.37
CA VAL A 2 8.55 -10.79 7.88
C VAL A 2 8.50 -9.53 7.02
N VAL A 3 9.18 -8.47 7.42
CA VAL A 3 9.25 -7.22 6.66
C VAL A 3 9.89 -7.44 5.29
N ALA A 4 11.00 -8.17 5.26
CA ALA A 4 11.70 -8.46 4.00
C ALA A 4 10.85 -9.32 3.06
N MET A 5 10.15 -10.32 3.59
CA MET A 5 9.25 -11.16 2.80
C MET A 5 8.09 -10.37 2.24
N ARG A 6 7.47 -9.52 3.06
CA ARG A 6 6.39 -8.65 2.61
C ARG A 6 6.86 -7.71 1.49
N LEU A 7 8.02 -7.10 1.66
CA LEU A 7 8.59 -6.18 0.69
C LEU A 7 8.80 -6.86 -0.66
N GLU A 8 9.41 -8.03 -0.67
CA GLU A 8 9.68 -8.75 -1.92
C GLU A 8 8.38 -9.18 -2.60
N LEU A 9 7.40 -9.65 -1.83
CA LEU A 9 6.10 -10.03 -2.37
C LEU A 9 5.39 -8.82 -2.99
N GLU A 10 5.36 -7.70 -2.28
CA GLU A 10 4.68 -6.50 -2.79
C GLU A 10 5.40 -5.88 -3.99
N LYS A 11 6.73 -5.91 -4.03
CA LYS A 11 7.49 -5.45 -5.20
C LYS A 11 7.14 -6.27 -6.45
N TYR A 12 7.07 -7.58 -6.30
CA TYR A 12 6.68 -8.45 -7.39
C TYR A 12 5.28 -8.09 -7.89
N CYS A 13 4.33 -7.97 -6.98
CA CYS A 13 2.95 -7.63 -7.33
C CYS A 13 2.87 -6.25 -7.99
N MET A 14 3.56 -5.26 -7.46
CA MET A 14 3.57 -3.91 -8.03
C MET A 14 4.11 -3.93 -9.45
N SER A 15 5.17 -4.68 -9.71
CA SER A 15 5.76 -4.78 -11.05
C SER A 15 4.81 -5.42 -12.06
N LYS A 16 3.89 -6.25 -11.61
CA LYS A 16 2.86 -6.86 -12.46
C LYS A 16 1.63 -5.98 -12.60
N PHE A 17 1.23 -5.32 -11.53
CA PHE A 17 0.01 -4.52 -11.48
C PHE A 17 0.11 -3.25 -12.33
N VAL A 18 1.18 -2.46 -12.16
CA VAL A 18 1.29 -1.15 -12.77
C VAL A 18 1.15 -1.18 -14.31
N PRO A 19 1.84 -2.09 -15.03
CA PRO A 19 1.72 -2.12 -16.48
C PRO A 19 0.35 -2.53 -16.99
N THR A 20 -0.41 -3.29 -16.20
CA THR A 20 -1.68 -3.90 -16.64
C THR A 20 -2.91 -3.32 -15.95
N ALA A 21 -2.73 -2.32 -15.08
CA ALA A 21 -3.85 -1.72 -14.36
C ALA A 21 -4.85 -1.09 -15.33
N SER A 22 -6.14 -1.37 -15.10
CA SER A 22 -7.22 -0.74 -15.86
C SER A 22 -7.50 0.67 -15.33
N GLN A 23 -8.30 1.43 -16.07
CA GLN A 23 -8.74 2.74 -15.57
C GLN A 23 -9.53 2.58 -14.26
N ASP A 24 -10.37 1.54 -14.17
CA ASP A 24 -11.10 1.24 -12.95
C ASP A 24 -10.16 0.97 -11.78
N ASP A 25 -9.06 0.26 -12.03
CA ASP A 25 -8.04 0.03 -11.01
C ASP A 25 -7.43 1.33 -10.53
N LEU A 26 -7.10 2.23 -11.45
CA LEU A 26 -6.53 3.54 -11.10
C LEU A 26 -7.52 4.39 -10.30
N ASP A 27 -8.79 4.35 -10.68
CA ASP A 27 -9.85 5.07 -9.95
C ASP A 27 -10.03 4.51 -8.54
N ASN A 28 -10.00 3.19 -8.40
CA ASN A 28 -10.11 2.53 -7.10
C ASN A 28 -8.92 2.84 -6.19
N ILE A 29 -7.72 2.85 -6.76
CA ILE A 29 -6.49 3.20 -6.01
C ILE A 29 -6.58 4.64 -5.50
N SER A 30 -7.05 5.56 -6.34
CA SER A 30 -7.22 6.97 -5.96
C SER A 30 -8.24 7.11 -4.84
N PHE A 31 -9.35 6.38 -4.92
CA PHE A 31 -10.38 6.37 -3.89
C PHE A 31 -9.82 5.84 -2.55
N LEU A 32 -9.05 4.76 -2.60
CA LEU A 32 -8.45 4.19 -1.38
C LEU A 32 -7.44 5.13 -0.73
N LEU A 33 -6.70 5.88 -1.55
CA LEU A 33 -5.78 6.90 -1.03
C LEU A 33 -6.55 8.00 -0.29
N GLU A 34 -7.66 8.47 -0.84
CA GLU A 34 -8.48 9.48 -0.19
C GLU A 34 -9.05 8.97 1.14
N ARG A 35 -9.44 7.72 1.20
CA ARG A 35 -9.90 7.11 2.45
C ARG A 35 -8.81 7.06 3.50
N LEU A 36 -7.58 6.78 3.10
CA LEU A 36 -6.44 6.80 4.01
C LEU A 36 -6.19 8.21 4.54
N LYS A 37 -6.24 9.21 3.66
CA LYS A 37 -6.08 10.61 4.07
C LYS A 37 -7.14 11.03 5.07
N ASP A 38 -8.41 10.65 4.83
CA ASP A 38 -9.50 10.96 5.74
C ASP A 38 -9.30 10.32 7.11
N ALA A 39 -8.84 9.06 7.14
CA ALA A 39 -8.54 8.37 8.40
C ALA A 39 -7.41 9.07 9.16
N CYS A 40 -6.41 9.56 8.46
CA CYS A 40 -5.30 10.30 9.08
C CYS A 40 -5.76 11.63 9.67
N GLU A 41 -6.73 12.30 9.05
CA GLU A 41 -7.26 13.57 9.57
C GLU A 41 -7.99 13.40 10.89
N VAL A 42 -8.76 12.31 11.05
CA VAL A 42 -9.42 12.05 12.33
C VAL A 42 -8.48 11.39 13.35
N ALA A 43 -7.25 11.07 12.94
CA ALA A 43 -6.21 10.49 13.80
C ALA A 43 -6.68 9.25 14.56
N SER A 44 -7.48 8.41 13.92
CA SER A 44 -7.94 7.14 14.47
C SER A 44 -6.98 6.04 14.05
N LEU A 45 -6.16 5.56 14.98
CA LEU A 45 -5.14 4.55 14.68
C LEU A 45 -5.72 3.29 14.02
N PRO A 46 -6.83 2.69 14.51
CA PRO A 46 -7.40 1.52 13.84
C PRO A 46 -7.83 1.80 12.40
N GLU A 47 -8.42 2.95 12.13
CA GLU A 47 -8.85 3.32 10.78
C GLU A 47 -7.67 3.60 9.86
N VAL A 48 -6.61 4.23 10.37
CA VAL A 48 -5.39 4.46 9.58
C VAL A 48 -4.77 3.13 9.19
N ALA A 49 -4.62 2.21 10.12
CA ALA A 49 -4.06 0.89 9.85
C ALA A 49 -4.91 0.11 8.85
N GLU A 50 -6.23 0.12 9.01
CA GLU A 50 -7.15 -0.58 8.12
C GLU A 50 -7.08 -0.04 6.70
N ASN A 51 -7.09 1.28 6.54
CA ASN A 51 -7.08 1.91 5.22
C ASN A 51 -5.71 1.80 4.55
N ASP A 52 -4.63 1.85 5.32
CA ASP A 52 -3.28 1.59 4.82
C ASP A 52 -3.19 0.18 4.23
N LEU A 53 -3.62 -0.82 5.00
CA LEU A 53 -3.60 -2.20 4.54
C LEU A 53 -4.53 -2.42 3.34
N ALA A 54 -5.69 -1.76 3.31
CA ALA A 54 -6.62 -1.88 2.18
C ALA A 54 -5.98 -1.40 0.87
N LEU A 55 -5.20 -0.34 0.91
CA LEU A 55 -4.50 0.19 -0.25
C LEU A 55 -3.44 -0.82 -0.75
N HIS A 56 -2.58 -1.31 0.14
CA HIS A 56 -1.57 -2.32 -0.21
C HIS A 56 -2.22 -3.61 -0.72
N ARG A 57 -3.30 -4.05 -0.08
CA ARG A 57 -4.02 -5.25 -0.48
C ARG A 57 -4.53 -5.15 -1.91
N TYR A 58 -4.95 -3.94 -2.31
CA TYR A 58 -5.51 -3.75 -3.64
C TYR A 58 -4.52 -4.15 -4.74
N TRP A 59 -3.30 -3.60 -4.73
CA TRP A 59 -2.36 -3.95 -5.80
C TRP A 59 -1.87 -5.40 -5.70
N VAL A 60 -1.81 -5.97 -4.49
CA VAL A 60 -1.45 -7.38 -4.34
C VAL A 60 -2.54 -8.29 -4.93
N ALA A 61 -3.79 -8.06 -4.54
CA ALA A 61 -4.91 -8.90 -4.98
C ALA A 61 -5.14 -8.81 -6.50
N GLN A 62 -5.01 -7.62 -7.07
CA GLN A 62 -5.17 -7.43 -8.51
C GLN A 62 -4.03 -8.08 -9.29
N ALA A 63 -2.81 -8.04 -8.77
CA ALA A 63 -1.67 -8.66 -9.43
C ALA A 63 -1.72 -10.18 -9.35
N SER A 64 -2.08 -10.72 -8.17
CA SER A 64 -2.13 -12.17 -7.96
C SER A 64 -3.07 -12.53 -6.82
N PRO A 65 -4.29 -13.00 -7.13
CA PRO A 65 -5.21 -13.48 -6.10
C PRO A 65 -4.63 -14.60 -5.24
N HIS A 66 -3.71 -15.38 -5.79
CA HIS A 66 -3.06 -16.47 -5.05
C HIS A 66 -2.10 -15.95 -3.98
N LEU A 67 -1.48 -14.80 -4.21
CA LEU A 67 -0.54 -14.23 -3.24
C LEU A 67 -1.24 -13.40 -2.16
N GLU A 68 -2.50 -13.07 -2.38
CA GLU A 68 -3.25 -12.24 -1.42
C GLU A 68 -3.31 -12.86 -0.03
N SER A 69 -3.61 -14.16 0.08
CA SER A 69 -3.68 -14.81 1.39
C SER A 69 -2.33 -14.87 2.09
N THR A 70 -1.25 -15.09 1.34
CA THR A 70 0.10 -15.06 1.90
C THR A 70 0.42 -13.65 2.40
N TRP A 71 0.07 -12.63 1.62
CA TRP A 71 0.27 -11.23 2.00
C TRP A 71 -0.48 -10.88 3.27
N ILE A 72 -1.74 -11.34 3.41
CA ILE A 72 -2.54 -11.10 4.62
C ILE A 72 -1.80 -11.65 5.84
N GLY A 73 -1.30 -12.89 5.76
CA GLY A 73 -0.55 -13.51 6.85
C GLY A 73 0.69 -12.74 7.27
N LEU A 74 1.42 -12.17 6.30
CA LEU A 74 2.59 -11.36 6.58
C LEU A 74 2.23 -9.99 7.14
N SER A 75 1.16 -9.39 6.63
CA SER A 75 0.80 -8.00 6.93
C SER A 75 0.12 -7.83 8.29
N VAL A 76 -0.64 -8.83 8.74
CA VAL A 76 -1.29 -8.79 10.06
C VAL A 76 -0.25 -8.55 11.16
N ARG A 77 0.94 -9.11 11.03
CA ARG A 77 2.01 -8.92 12.01
C ARG A 77 2.57 -7.50 12.00
N MET A 78 2.33 -6.74 10.94
CA MET A 78 2.81 -5.37 10.81
C MET A 78 1.86 -4.34 11.43
N ILE A 79 0.63 -4.72 11.75
CA ILE A 79 -0.36 -3.81 12.37
C ILE A 79 0.19 -3.25 13.68
N MET A 80 0.92 -4.05 14.44
CA MET A 80 1.52 -3.61 15.70
C MET A 80 2.50 -2.45 15.54
N LYS A 81 3.07 -2.28 14.35
CA LYS A 81 3.99 -1.18 14.06
C LYS A 81 3.27 0.17 14.11
N TYR A 82 2.01 0.21 13.69
CA TYR A 82 1.24 1.46 13.64
C TYR A 82 0.93 2.04 15.03
N SER A 83 0.93 1.21 16.06
CA SER A 83 0.66 1.69 17.43
C SER A 83 1.72 2.68 17.93
N ARG A 84 2.82 2.85 17.20
CA ARG A 84 3.94 3.71 17.56
C ARG A 84 4.06 4.96 16.69
N LEU A 85 3.14 5.15 15.72
CA LEU A 85 3.20 6.31 14.84
C LEU A 85 2.56 7.52 15.49
N ASP A 86 3.36 8.56 15.74
CA ASP A 86 2.89 9.82 16.28
C ASP A 86 2.51 10.80 15.17
N ASN A 87 2.90 10.52 13.92
CA ASN A 87 2.72 11.45 12.82
C ASN A 87 2.19 10.73 11.58
N TYR A 88 0.92 10.99 11.28
CA TYR A 88 0.27 10.42 10.11
C TYR A 88 0.55 11.17 8.80
N GLU A 89 1.14 12.36 8.87
CA GLU A 89 1.53 13.11 7.67
C GLU A 89 2.55 12.36 6.84
N GLN A 90 3.48 11.67 7.49
CA GLN A 90 4.47 10.85 6.80
C GLN A 90 3.78 9.72 6.02
N SER A 91 2.78 9.09 6.64
CA SER A 91 2.00 8.04 5.98
C SER A 91 1.32 8.57 4.73
N ILE A 92 0.67 9.74 4.82
CA ILE A 92 0.02 10.38 3.67
C ILE A 92 1.04 10.66 2.56
N THR A 93 2.18 11.23 2.91
CA THR A 93 3.22 11.57 1.93
C THR A 93 3.75 10.34 1.21
N GLU A 94 4.07 9.28 1.96
CA GLU A 94 4.60 8.04 1.40
C GLU A 94 3.61 7.38 0.46
N HIS A 95 2.35 7.25 0.89
CA HIS A 95 1.34 6.60 0.07
C HIS A 95 0.95 7.44 -1.15
N THR A 96 0.94 8.77 -1.01
CA THR A 96 0.69 9.66 -2.14
C THR A 96 1.73 9.46 -3.25
N ARG A 97 3.01 9.35 -2.88
CA ARG A 97 4.09 9.11 -3.83
C ARG A 97 3.92 7.78 -4.58
N ILE A 98 3.53 6.73 -3.84
CA ILE A 98 3.27 5.43 -4.46
C ILE A 98 2.13 5.54 -5.48
N VAL A 99 1.02 6.13 -5.07
CA VAL A 99 -0.17 6.23 -5.93
C VAL A 99 0.12 7.09 -7.16
N GLU A 100 0.81 8.21 -7.02
CA GLU A 100 1.19 9.05 -8.16
C GLU A 100 2.04 8.27 -9.16
N ALA A 101 2.98 7.47 -8.68
CA ALA A 101 3.80 6.63 -9.55
C ALA A 101 2.94 5.58 -10.29
N ILE A 102 1.96 4.99 -9.61
CA ILE A 102 1.02 4.05 -10.22
C ILE A 102 0.20 4.75 -11.31
N LEU A 103 -0.34 5.93 -11.01
CA LEU A 103 -1.16 6.69 -11.96
C LEU A 103 -0.36 7.08 -13.21
N ASN A 104 0.92 7.34 -13.05
CA ASN A 104 1.82 7.64 -14.16
C ASN A 104 2.42 6.39 -14.82
N ARG A 105 2.04 5.21 -14.36
CA ARG A 105 2.53 3.90 -14.81
C ARG A 105 4.05 3.80 -14.76
N ASP A 106 4.65 4.44 -13.77
CA ASP A 106 6.09 4.42 -13.55
C ASP A 106 6.43 3.30 -12.57
N VAL A 107 6.74 2.12 -13.10
CA VAL A 107 7.02 0.91 -12.32
C VAL A 107 8.21 1.13 -11.38
N GLU A 108 9.28 1.71 -11.88
CA GLU A 108 10.50 1.90 -11.09
C GLU A 108 10.25 2.78 -9.87
N LYS A 109 9.56 3.91 -10.06
CA LYS A 109 9.23 4.80 -8.94
C LYS A 109 8.24 4.17 -7.99
N ALA A 110 7.22 3.46 -8.51
CA ALA A 110 6.25 2.78 -7.67
C ALA A 110 6.95 1.77 -6.74
N VAL A 111 7.85 0.97 -7.28
CA VAL A 111 8.62 -0.02 -6.51
C VAL A 111 9.55 0.66 -5.51
N TYR A 112 10.22 1.73 -5.92
CA TYR A 112 11.12 2.48 -5.04
C TYR A 112 10.39 3.09 -3.84
N PHE A 113 9.29 3.81 -4.09
CA PHE A 113 8.52 4.44 -3.01
C PHE A 113 7.83 3.41 -2.13
N LEU A 114 7.42 2.29 -2.71
CA LEU A 114 6.89 1.18 -1.93
C LEU A 114 7.92 0.66 -0.94
N GLY A 115 9.16 0.48 -1.39
CA GLY A 115 10.26 0.05 -0.53
C GLY A 115 10.49 1.01 0.63
N GLU A 116 10.48 2.31 0.38
CA GLU A 116 10.64 3.31 1.43
C GLU A 116 9.49 3.26 2.43
N ASN A 117 8.28 2.99 1.98
CA ASN A 117 7.11 2.92 2.85
C ASN A 117 7.14 1.69 3.77
N ILE A 118 7.51 0.52 3.23
CA ILE A 118 7.51 -0.72 4.01
C ILE A 118 8.69 -0.78 4.97
N LEU A 119 9.83 -0.25 4.58
CA LEU A 119 11.01 -0.19 5.42
C LEU A 119 10.95 1.01 6.35
#